data_7747f99cba679bea3d36977a29d908f0
#
_entry.id   7747f99cba679bea3d36977a29d908f0
#
_cell.length_a   1.000
_cell.length_b   1.000
_cell.length_c   1.000
_cell.angle_alpha   90.00
_cell.angle_beta   90.00
_cell.angle_gamma   90.00
#
_symmetry.space_group_name_H-M   'P 1'
#
loop_
_entity.id
_entity.type
_entity.pdbx_description
1 polymer ?
#
loop_
_entity_poly.entity_id
_entity_poly.type
_entity_poly.pdbx_seq_one_letter_code
_entity_poly.pdbx_strand_id
1 'polypeptide(L)'
;MAEPKLESGSGDDVVRVSLDATKQHVPIIDSGAAAFESAIAELAASLRGVLQDCMPIRPGGPLTEAELVAHFGLDRSVIGKVIRSLRCRSAEEFLHEIPSPDGLRLVVEAASAGGSVSADLAASMRTDIDRFAAFVSSYPGKRRAFLLRLASQLPRRREAADLAARRAMTRATAELLGYRVHTAIATMVVFDGDDPERFDTIHAFGKHGLERTRADGPPIIAGSLRTGPKGPKRGYAPADPSKNPADPSSSLMRPYCRGPAHVEFIRTTSGLTELQIPSDEPAIHEPIDVVCAQRAPGVLLRHRRPEFTHEWHQVVTRMPTEVGVIDLVFGPGVYEHMKPSVSQQLYRPDAPRMPIPGVRQADDIRPYASIEELGFGPDAAHLDGVPGYESCLHDLLAFTGQQPDQFRVVRIVKQHPELGTSIVCWMALPD
;
A
#
# COMPACT_ATOMS: atom_id res chain seq x y z
N MET A 1 2.01 -32.17 -50.07
CA MET A 1 2.08 -31.43 -48.80
C MET A 1 0.66 -31.19 -48.32
N ALA A 2 0.23 -31.94 -47.32
CA ALA A 2 -1.14 -31.91 -46.83
C ALA A 2 -1.20 -31.04 -45.56
N GLU A 3 -2.12 -30.08 -45.55
CA GLU A 3 -2.43 -29.24 -44.38
C GLU A 3 -3.14 -30.08 -43.29
N PRO A 4 -2.81 -29.91 -42.02
CA PRO A 4 -3.56 -30.54 -40.94
C PRO A 4 -4.82 -29.75 -40.63
N LYS A 5 -5.97 -30.42 -40.71
CA LYS A 5 -7.26 -29.94 -40.18
C LYS A 5 -7.18 -29.89 -38.65
N LEU A 6 -7.44 -28.72 -38.09
CA LEU A 6 -7.72 -28.55 -36.65
C LEU A 6 -9.16 -28.91 -36.38
N GLU A 7 -9.39 -30.01 -35.70
CA GLU A 7 -10.69 -30.34 -35.08
C GLU A 7 -10.87 -29.56 -33.78
N SER A 8 -11.97 -28.84 -33.67
CA SER A 8 -12.42 -28.13 -32.49
C SER A 8 -12.99 -29.13 -31.48
N GLY A 9 -12.20 -29.50 -30.47
CA GLY A 9 -12.67 -30.22 -29.31
C GLY A 9 -13.03 -29.26 -28.20
N SER A 10 -14.34 -29.13 -27.92
CA SER A 10 -14.86 -28.54 -26.70
C SER A 10 -14.74 -29.55 -25.56
N GLY A 11 -13.97 -29.23 -24.56
CA GLY A 11 -13.89 -30.05 -23.35
C GLY A 11 -13.08 -29.29 -22.31
N ASP A 12 -13.78 -28.80 -21.26
CA ASP A 12 -13.19 -28.28 -20.02
C ASP A 12 -12.42 -29.41 -19.29
N ASP A 13 -11.21 -29.69 -19.71
CA ASP A 13 -10.30 -30.54 -18.95
C ASP A 13 -9.53 -29.67 -17.94
N VAL A 14 -10.12 -29.58 -16.74
CA VAL A 14 -9.40 -29.14 -15.54
C VAL A 14 -8.32 -30.18 -15.24
N VAL A 15 -7.09 -29.89 -15.65
CA VAL A 15 -5.91 -30.67 -15.25
C VAL A 15 -5.72 -30.52 -13.75
N ARG A 16 -6.24 -31.45 -12.97
CA ARG A 16 -5.89 -31.60 -11.56
C ARG A 16 -4.48 -32.18 -11.48
N VAL A 17 -3.49 -31.33 -11.25
CA VAL A 17 -2.15 -31.76 -10.88
C VAL A 17 -2.24 -32.26 -9.43
N SER A 18 -2.33 -33.59 -9.26
CA SER A 18 -2.14 -34.23 -7.96
C SER A 18 -0.65 -34.12 -7.61
N LEU A 19 -0.30 -33.24 -6.69
CA LEU A 19 1.00 -33.24 -6.06
C LEU A 19 1.01 -34.41 -5.05
N ASP A 20 1.56 -35.54 -5.47
CA ASP A 20 1.85 -36.63 -4.58
C ASP A 20 2.91 -36.22 -3.57
N ALA A 21 2.45 -35.73 -2.43
CA ALA A 21 3.28 -35.41 -1.28
C ALA A 21 3.59 -36.69 -0.53
N THR A 22 4.56 -37.48 -1.04
CA THR A 22 5.13 -38.57 -0.24
C THR A 22 6.10 -37.97 0.80
N LYS A 23 5.58 -37.89 2.03
CA LYS A 23 6.27 -38.08 3.32
C LYS A 23 7.32 -37.02 3.75
N GLN A 24 6.86 -36.11 4.54
CA GLN A 24 7.22 -36.06 5.97
C GLN A 24 6.12 -35.25 6.65
N HIS A 25 5.26 -35.92 7.40
CA HIS A 25 4.34 -35.32 8.34
C HIS A 25 5.17 -34.65 9.44
N VAL A 26 5.62 -33.43 9.19
CA VAL A 26 5.82 -32.46 10.25
C VAL A 26 4.38 -32.15 10.70
N PRO A 27 4.01 -32.37 11.96
CA PRO A 27 2.72 -31.94 12.43
C PRO A 27 2.66 -30.43 12.21
N ILE A 28 1.94 -30.00 11.18
CA ILE A 28 1.44 -28.64 11.07
C ILE A 28 0.63 -28.51 12.34
N ILE A 29 1.14 -27.71 13.29
CA ILE A 29 0.39 -27.27 14.45
C ILE A 29 -0.75 -26.41 13.88
N ASP A 30 -1.78 -27.07 13.44
CA ASP A 30 -3.11 -26.52 13.26
C ASP A 30 -3.77 -26.46 14.65
N SER A 31 -2.99 -25.99 15.62
CA SER A 31 -3.52 -25.49 16.87
C SER A 31 -4.18 -24.17 16.48
N GLY A 32 -5.53 -24.21 16.41
CA GLY A 32 -6.34 -23.09 16.01
C GLY A 32 -5.88 -21.80 16.67
N ALA A 33 -6.19 -20.66 16.09
CA ALA A 33 -5.77 -19.33 16.56
C ALA A 33 -5.93 -19.18 18.08
N ALA A 34 -6.98 -19.77 18.65
CA ALA A 34 -7.27 -19.78 20.09
C ALA A 34 -6.19 -20.50 20.95
N ALA A 35 -5.64 -21.63 20.48
CA ALA A 35 -4.58 -22.34 21.21
C ALA A 35 -3.25 -21.56 21.21
N PHE A 36 -2.94 -20.89 20.09
CA PHE A 36 -1.78 -20.01 20.01
C PHE A 36 -1.92 -18.79 20.93
N GLU A 37 -3.10 -18.15 20.95
CA GLU A 37 -3.41 -17.02 21.83
C GLU A 37 -3.31 -17.40 23.31
N SER A 38 -3.85 -18.57 23.69
CA SER A 38 -3.73 -19.09 25.06
C SER A 38 -2.27 -19.33 25.46
N ALA A 39 -1.48 -19.97 24.59
CA ALA A 39 -0.06 -20.22 24.87
C ALA A 39 0.74 -18.91 25.02
N ILE A 40 0.46 -17.90 24.19
CA ILE A 40 1.08 -16.58 24.27
C ILE A 40 0.70 -15.89 25.56
N ALA A 41 -0.57 -15.93 25.96
CA ALA A 41 -1.05 -15.32 27.19
C ALA A 41 -0.38 -15.92 28.43
N GLU A 42 -0.27 -17.26 28.50
CA GLU A 42 0.39 -17.97 29.58
C GLU A 42 1.90 -17.63 29.65
N LEU A 43 2.60 -17.69 28.53
CA LEU A 43 4.03 -17.34 28.45
C LEU A 43 4.27 -15.90 28.87
N ALA A 44 3.44 -14.97 28.39
CA ALA A 44 3.58 -13.56 28.72
C ALA A 44 3.35 -13.32 30.21
N ALA A 45 2.35 -13.96 30.82
CA ALA A 45 2.07 -13.85 32.25
C ALA A 45 3.24 -14.36 33.10
N SER A 46 3.75 -15.58 32.80
CA SER A 46 4.89 -16.17 33.49
C SER A 46 6.14 -15.29 33.41
N LEU A 47 6.54 -14.89 32.18
CA LEU A 47 7.75 -14.07 31.98
C LEU A 47 7.60 -12.64 32.53
N ARG A 48 6.40 -12.09 32.56
CA ARG A 48 6.13 -10.80 33.19
C ARG A 48 6.36 -10.88 34.70
N GLY A 49 5.89 -11.96 35.33
CA GLY A 49 6.19 -12.26 36.74
C GLY A 49 7.69 -12.32 37.00
N VAL A 50 8.42 -13.11 36.19
CA VAL A 50 9.90 -13.20 36.26
C VAL A 50 10.55 -11.81 36.22
N LEU A 51 10.17 -10.97 35.26
CA LEU A 51 10.77 -9.64 35.14
C LEU A 51 10.37 -8.70 36.29
N GLN A 52 9.12 -8.78 36.77
CA GLN A 52 8.67 -7.96 37.90
C GLN A 52 9.41 -8.32 39.18
N ASP A 53 9.60 -9.61 39.44
CA ASP A 53 10.32 -10.10 40.63
C ASP A 53 11.80 -9.77 40.58
N CYS A 54 12.41 -9.67 39.37
CA CYS A 54 13.79 -9.22 39.23
C CYS A 54 13.97 -7.70 39.49
N MET A 55 12.89 -6.90 39.40
CA MET A 55 13.03 -5.45 39.53
C MET A 55 13.26 -5.04 40.99
N PRO A 56 14.29 -4.24 41.28
CA PRO A 56 14.57 -3.79 42.62
C PRO A 56 13.46 -2.85 43.11
N ILE A 57 12.98 -3.13 44.32
CA ILE A 57 11.95 -2.31 45.00
C ILE A 57 12.68 -1.19 45.74
N ARG A 58 12.31 0.07 45.47
CA ARG A 58 12.86 1.24 46.12
C ARG A 58 11.76 2.09 46.78
N PRO A 59 11.96 2.58 48.01
CA PRO A 59 11.16 3.66 48.53
C PRO A 59 11.36 4.93 47.68
N GLY A 60 10.32 5.39 46.97
CA GLY A 60 10.39 6.59 46.11
C GLY A 60 10.11 6.34 44.63
N GLY A 61 9.76 5.12 44.24
CA GLY A 61 9.29 4.82 42.90
C GLY A 61 10.24 3.98 42.02
N PRO A 62 9.87 3.71 40.77
CA PRO A 62 10.65 2.88 39.88
C PRO A 62 11.98 3.53 39.51
N LEU A 63 13.03 2.70 39.40
CA LEU A 63 14.36 3.14 38.97
C LEU A 63 14.32 3.61 37.50
N THR A 64 15.14 4.60 37.20
CA THR A 64 15.41 5.03 35.81
C THR A 64 16.21 3.97 35.04
N GLU A 65 16.20 4.05 33.72
CA GLU A 65 17.00 3.16 32.87
C GLU A 65 18.51 3.17 33.24
N ALA A 66 19.06 4.36 33.51
CA ALA A 66 20.45 4.51 33.88
C ALA A 66 20.78 3.86 35.24
N GLU A 67 19.89 4.00 36.23
CA GLU A 67 20.02 3.35 37.53
C GLU A 67 19.92 1.83 37.43
N LEU A 68 19.02 1.30 36.58
CA LEU A 68 18.88 -0.13 36.32
C LEU A 68 20.13 -0.72 35.60
N VAL A 69 20.67 0.00 34.62
CA VAL A 69 21.92 -0.37 33.97
C VAL A 69 23.07 -0.46 34.98
N ALA A 70 23.20 0.53 35.88
CA ALA A 70 24.21 0.53 36.92
C ALA A 70 23.99 -0.57 37.97
N HIS A 71 22.72 -0.84 38.34
CA HIS A 71 22.37 -1.85 39.33
C HIS A 71 22.65 -3.28 38.85
N PHE A 72 22.27 -3.60 37.61
CA PHE A 72 22.44 -4.93 37.05
C PHE A 72 23.81 -5.14 36.36
N GLY A 73 24.51 -4.07 36.02
CA GLY A 73 25.75 -4.17 35.23
C GLY A 73 25.55 -4.71 33.82
N LEU A 74 24.32 -4.59 33.28
CA LEU A 74 23.95 -5.12 31.97
C LEU A 74 23.93 -4.02 30.89
N ASP A 75 24.02 -4.47 29.63
CA ASP A 75 23.94 -3.58 28.48
C ASP A 75 22.61 -2.81 28.46
N ARG A 76 22.69 -1.54 28.09
CA ARG A 76 21.55 -0.66 27.99
C ARG A 76 20.43 -1.19 27.07
N SER A 77 20.82 -1.92 26.02
CA SER A 77 19.86 -2.51 25.07
C SER A 77 19.00 -3.60 25.72
N VAL A 78 19.57 -4.38 26.64
CA VAL A 78 18.83 -5.42 27.40
C VAL A 78 17.87 -4.75 28.38
N ILE A 79 18.37 -3.82 29.19
CA ILE A 79 17.57 -3.09 30.19
C ILE A 79 16.44 -2.29 29.50
N GLY A 80 16.73 -1.61 28.40
CA GLY A 80 15.73 -0.89 27.63
C GLY A 80 14.60 -1.79 27.11
N LYS A 81 14.90 -3.04 26.71
CA LYS A 81 13.87 -4.04 26.33
C LYS A 81 13.05 -4.48 27.53
N VAL A 82 13.65 -4.73 28.69
CA VAL A 82 12.95 -5.07 29.93
C VAL A 82 11.94 -3.97 30.29
N ILE A 83 12.39 -2.71 30.31
CA ILE A 83 11.51 -1.57 30.67
C ILE A 83 10.38 -1.44 29.66
N ARG A 84 10.65 -1.55 28.36
CA ARG A 84 9.61 -1.46 27.33
C ARG A 84 8.63 -2.61 27.44
N SER A 85 9.10 -3.85 27.64
CA SER A 85 8.20 -5.01 27.76
C SER A 85 7.28 -4.88 28.98
N LEU A 86 7.76 -4.42 30.12
CA LEU A 86 6.95 -4.23 31.31
C LEU A 86 5.87 -3.13 31.16
N ARG A 87 6.08 -2.19 30.25
CA ARG A 87 5.09 -1.14 29.92
C ARG A 87 4.00 -1.61 28.93
N CYS A 88 4.21 -2.74 28.26
CA CYS A 88 3.24 -3.28 27.31
C CYS A 88 1.99 -3.79 28.02
N ARG A 89 0.83 -3.57 27.42
CA ARG A 89 -0.46 -4.00 28.03
C ARG A 89 -0.88 -5.38 27.55
N SER A 90 -0.70 -5.69 26.27
CA SER A 90 -1.06 -7.00 25.72
C SER A 90 0.08 -8.03 25.84
N ALA A 91 -0.27 -9.32 25.76
CA ALA A 91 0.67 -10.43 25.78
C ALA A 91 1.58 -10.40 24.56
N GLU A 92 1.02 -10.08 23.40
CA GLU A 92 1.72 -10.01 22.11
C GLU A 92 2.76 -8.88 22.11
N GLU A 93 2.39 -7.68 22.58
CA GLU A 93 3.32 -6.55 22.72
C GLU A 93 4.45 -6.91 23.68
N PHE A 94 4.12 -7.50 24.82
CA PHE A 94 5.08 -7.91 25.82
C PHE A 94 6.11 -8.90 25.23
N LEU A 95 5.64 -10.00 24.62
CA LEU A 95 6.52 -11.00 24.03
C LEU A 95 7.29 -10.51 22.81
N HIS A 96 6.80 -9.49 22.14
CA HIS A 96 7.54 -8.85 21.05
C HIS A 96 8.71 -8.00 21.56
N GLU A 97 8.52 -7.25 22.67
CA GLU A 97 9.53 -6.35 23.25
C GLU A 97 10.51 -7.04 24.17
N ILE A 98 10.16 -8.23 24.70
CA ILE A 98 10.98 -8.93 25.70
C ILE A 98 12.39 -9.25 25.16
N PRO A 99 13.44 -9.22 26.00
CA PRO A 99 14.77 -9.69 25.63
C PRO A 99 14.74 -11.13 25.05
N SER A 100 15.82 -11.54 24.41
CA SER A 100 16.01 -12.95 24.04
C SER A 100 16.05 -13.84 25.30
N PRO A 101 15.80 -15.16 25.16
CA PRO A 101 16.00 -16.07 26.30
C PRO A 101 17.35 -15.89 26.98
N ASP A 102 18.42 -15.69 26.20
CA ASP A 102 19.77 -15.44 26.78
C ASP A 102 19.83 -14.09 27.50
N GLY A 103 19.23 -13.04 26.94
CA GLY A 103 19.11 -11.75 27.62
C GLY A 103 18.31 -11.82 28.92
N LEU A 104 17.23 -12.65 28.94
CA LEU A 104 16.48 -12.88 30.18
C LEU A 104 17.29 -13.63 31.24
N ARG A 105 18.09 -14.63 30.83
CA ARG A 105 19.00 -15.34 31.75
C ARG A 105 20.00 -14.37 32.39
N LEU A 106 20.57 -13.45 31.59
CA LEU A 106 21.47 -12.42 32.12
C LEU A 106 20.78 -11.53 33.17
N VAL A 107 19.52 -11.17 32.95
CA VAL A 107 18.73 -10.36 33.92
C VAL A 107 18.54 -11.14 35.23
N VAL A 108 18.16 -12.41 35.17
CA VAL A 108 17.95 -13.25 36.36
C VAL A 108 19.27 -13.49 37.12
N GLU A 109 20.39 -13.73 36.40
CA GLU A 109 21.68 -13.88 36.99
C GLU A 109 22.17 -12.61 37.72
N ALA A 110 21.98 -11.46 37.07
CA ALA A 110 22.34 -10.17 37.68
C ALA A 110 21.48 -9.87 38.93
N ALA A 111 20.16 -10.15 38.87
CA ALA A 111 19.24 -9.97 39.99
C ALA A 111 19.61 -10.92 41.17
N SER A 112 19.98 -12.17 40.87
CA SER A 112 20.42 -13.11 41.88
C SER A 112 21.77 -12.71 42.53
N ALA A 113 22.73 -12.28 41.70
CA ALA A 113 24.02 -11.80 42.19
C ALA A 113 23.89 -10.52 43.04
N GLY A 114 22.97 -9.63 42.70
CA GLY A 114 22.64 -8.44 43.47
C GLY A 114 21.77 -8.68 44.70
N GLY A 115 21.38 -9.93 44.99
CA GLY A 115 20.55 -10.30 46.14
C GLY A 115 19.06 -9.90 46.02
N SER A 116 18.62 -9.43 44.85
CA SER A 116 17.22 -9.07 44.62
C SER A 116 16.31 -10.31 44.50
N VAL A 117 16.88 -11.45 44.14
CA VAL A 117 16.17 -12.72 43.91
C VAL A 117 16.90 -13.84 44.63
N SER A 118 16.15 -14.70 45.37
CA SER A 118 16.71 -15.89 46.02
C SER A 118 17.17 -16.95 45.00
N ALA A 119 18.08 -17.86 45.42
CA ALA A 119 18.57 -18.92 44.54
C ALA A 119 17.46 -19.86 44.04
N ASP A 120 16.48 -20.19 44.89
CA ASP A 120 15.33 -21.04 44.53
C ASP A 120 14.40 -20.33 43.53
N LEU A 121 14.13 -19.05 43.73
CA LEU A 121 13.34 -18.26 42.83
C LEU A 121 14.03 -18.09 41.47
N ALA A 122 15.36 -17.86 41.48
CA ALA A 122 16.13 -17.79 40.24
C ALA A 122 16.13 -19.11 39.45
N ALA A 123 16.10 -20.27 40.14
CA ALA A 123 15.97 -21.57 39.49
C ALA A 123 14.59 -21.76 38.83
N SER A 124 13.52 -21.35 39.53
CA SER A 124 12.16 -21.35 38.94
C SER A 124 12.08 -20.44 37.70
N MET A 125 12.62 -19.21 37.79
CA MET A 125 12.64 -18.26 36.68
C MET A 125 13.40 -18.81 35.47
N ARG A 126 14.51 -19.52 35.66
CA ARG A 126 15.24 -20.19 34.56
C ARG A 126 14.34 -21.21 33.85
N THR A 127 13.54 -21.96 34.60
CA THR A 127 12.58 -22.94 34.02
C THR A 127 11.57 -22.26 33.11
N ASP A 128 11.03 -21.11 33.51
CA ASP A 128 10.10 -20.34 32.69
C ASP A 128 10.78 -19.78 31.43
N ILE A 129 12.02 -19.30 31.55
CA ILE A 129 12.82 -18.85 30.40
C ILE A 129 13.12 -20.00 29.44
N ASP A 130 13.42 -21.20 29.96
CA ASP A 130 13.68 -22.39 29.15
C ASP A 130 12.42 -22.86 28.43
N ARG A 131 11.23 -22.78 29.08
CA ARG A 131 9.94 -23.00 28.42
C ARG A 131 9.71 -22.02 27.26
N PHE A 132 10.01 -20.75 27.45
CA PHE A 132 9.95 -19.75 26.39
C PHE A 132 10.95 -20.05 25.27
N ALA A 133 12.17 -20.39 25.59
CA ALA A 133 13.20 -20.75 24.61
C ALA A 133 12.79 -21.97 23.77
N ALA A 134 12.24 -22.99 24.41
CA ALA A 134 11.72 -24.19 23.75
C ALA A 134 10.55 -23.85 22.81
N PHE A 135 9.59 -23.02 23.26
CA PHE A 135 8.48 -22.56 22.47
C PHE A 135 8.95 -21.80 21.22
N VAL A 136 9.85 -20.83 21.37
CA VAL A 136 10.42 -20.08 20.24
C VAL A 136 11.20 -20.96 19.28
N SER A 137 11.94 -21.97 19.81
CA SER A 137 12.74 -22.88 19.00
C SER A 137 11.90 -23.89 18.21
N SER A 138 10.77 -24.31 18.76
CA SER A 138 9.82 -25.19 18.08
C SER A 138 9.00 -24.49 16.99
N TYR A 139 8.99 -23.15 16.99
CA TYR A 139 8.25 -22.38 16.02
C TYR A 139 8.93 -22.44 14.63
N PRO A 140 8.18 -22.77 13.55
CA PRO A 140 8.72 -22.79 12.18
C PRO A 140 9.34 -21.46 11.82
N GLY A 141 10.63 -21.43 11.45
CA GLY A 141 11.38 -20.19 11.21
C GLY A 141 11.91 -19.49 12.46
N LYS A 142 11.83 -20.18 13.61
CA LYS A 142 12.42 -19.76 14.90
C LYS A 142 11.96 -18.34 15.34
N ARG A 143 12.80 -17.66 16.09
CA ARG A 143 12.48 -16.35 16.69
C ARG A 143 12.02 -15.29 15.67
N ARG A 144 12.61 -15.24 14.48
CA ARG A 144 12.24 -14.26 13.46
C ARG A 144 10.79 -14.43 13.02
N ALA A 145 10.39 -15.65 12.70
CA ALA A 145 9.02 -15.94 12.27
C ALA A 145 8.03 -15.77 13.43
N PHE A 146 8.39 -16.14 14.65
CA PHE A 146 7.59 -15.89 15.85
C PHE A 146 7.33 -14.39 16.05
N LEU A 147 8.36 -13.53 15.99
CA LEU A 147 8.21 -12.09 16.13
C LEU A 147 7.36 -11.48 14.99
N LEU A 148 7.50 -11.97 13.76
CA LEU A 148 6.63 -11.57 12.64
C LEU A 148 5.17 -11.96 12.88
N ARG A 149 4.92 -13.14 13.44
CA ARG A 149 3.58 -13.58 13.82
C ARG A 149 2.97 -12.68 14.89
N LEU A 150 3.71 -12.35 15.95
CA LEU A 150 3.27 -11.41 16.97
C LEU A 150 3.00 -10.01 16.36
N ALA A 151 3.95 -9.50 15.56
CA ALA A 151 3.79 -8.21 14.88
C ALA A 151 2.54 -8.17 14.00
N SER A 152 2.16 -9.30 13.38
CA SER A 152 0.94 -9.39 12.56
C SER A 152 -0.35 -9.20 13.36
N GLN A 153 -0.33 -9.39 14.66
CA GLN A 153 -1.46 -9.17 15.58
C GLN A 153 -1.49 -7.73 16.14
N LEU A 154 -0.38 -6.98 16.00
CA LEU A 154 -0.26 -5.60 16.46
C LEU A 154 -0.44 -4.63 15.30
N PRO A 155 -1.56 -3.91 15.17
CA PRO A 155 -1.90 -3.11 13.99
C PRO A 155 -0.78 -2.15 13.55
N ARG A 156 -0.24 -1.34 14.48
CA ARG A 156 0.83 -0.37 14.17
C ARG A 156 2.15 -1.02 13.73
N ARG A 157 2.50 -2.18 14.32
CA ARG A 157 3.74 -2.88 13.97
C ARG A 157 3.61 -3.63 12.67
N ARG A 158 2.43 -4.17 12.40
CA ARG A 158 2.10 -4.77 11.11
C ARG A 158 2.22 -3.74 10.00
N GLU A 159 1.64 -2.55 10.17
CA GLU A 159 1.73 -1.47 9.20
C GLU A 159 3.19 -1.07 8.93
N ALA A 160 4.03 -0.92 9.98
CA ALA A 160 5.46 -0.62 9.83
C ALA A 160 6.23 -1.74 9.12
N ALA A 161 5.93 -3.01 9.42
CA ALA A 161 6.55 -4.16 8.76
C ALA A 161 6.13 -4.25 7.29
N ASP A 162 4.85 -4.05 7.01
CA ASP A 162 4.30 -4.04 5.65
C ASP A 162 4.87 -2.86 4.84
N LEU A 163 5.04 -1.68 5.44
CA LEU A 163 5.69 -0.54 4.80
C LEU A 163 7.16 -0.84 4.45
N ALA A 164 7.91 -1.44 5.38
CA ALA A 164 9.29 -1.83 5.13
C ALA A 164 9.40 -2.87 3.99
N ALA A 165 8.48 -3.83 3.94
CA ALA A 165 8.42 -4.83 2.87
C ALA A 165 8.10 -4.18 1.52
N ARG A 166 7.11 -3.27 1.46
CA ARG A 166 6.76 -2.53 0.24
C ARG A 166 7.93 -1.67 -0.25
N ARG A 167 8.61 -0.97 0.66
CA ARG A 167 9.80 -0.18 0.32
C ARG A 167 10.91 -1.04 -0.29
N ALA A 168 11.16 -2.22 0.27
CA ALA A 168 12.15 -3.16 -0.26
C ALA A 168 11.75 -3.67 -1.64
N MET A 169 10.46 -4.00 -1.84
CA MET A 169 9.92 -4.42 -3.13
C MET A 169 10.03 -3.31 -4.19
N THR A 170 9.64 -2.07 -3.87
CA THR A 170 9.75 -0.92 -4.77
C THR A 170 11.21 -0.73 -5.23
N ARG A 171 12.17 -0.79 -4.29
CA ARG A 171 13.60 -0.67 -4.61
C ARG A 171 14.07 -1.80 -5.53
N ALA A 172 13.81 -3.06 -5.17
CA ALA A 172 14.23 -4.21 -5.96
C ALA A 172 13.64 -4.19 -7.38
N THR A 173 12.36 -3.78 -7.49
CA THR A 173 11.69 -3.64 -8.79
C THR A 173 12.28 -2.49 -9.61
N ALA A 174 12.61 -1.36 -8.97
CA ALA A 174 13.26 -0.23 -9.64
C ALA A 174 14.64 -0.60 -10.20
N GLU A 175 15.43 -1.36 -9.42
CA GLU A 175 16.72 -1.89 -9.86
C GLU A 175 16.56 -2.86 -11.03
N LEU A 176 15.55 -3.75 -10.98
CA LEU A 176 15.29 -4.73 -12.05
C LEU A 176 14.83 -4.07 -13.35
N LEU A 177 13.90 -3.12 -13.27
CA LEU A 177 13.32 -2.43 -14.43
C LEU A 177 14.21 -1.28 -14.93
N GLY A 178 15.15 -0.79 -14.13
CA GLY A 178 16.05 0.30 -14.49
C GLY A 178 15.40 1.68 -14.51
N TYR A 179 14.30 1.87 -13.77
CA TYR A 179 13.65 3.17 -13.58
C TYR A 179 12.80 3.21 -12.30
N ARG A 180 12.51 4.41 -11.81
CA ARG A 180 11.63 4.66 -10.66
C ARG A 180 10.84 5.95 -10.83
N VAL A 181 9.75 6.07 -10.09
CA VAL A 181 8.94 7.26 -9.98
C VAL A 181 8.92 7.71 -8.54
N HIS A 182 9.21 8.98 -8.27
CA HIS A 182 9.09 9.52 -6.92
C HIS A 182 7.61 9.62 -6.54
N THR A 183 6.81 10.38 -7.28
CA THR A 183 5.37 10.53 -7.02
C THR A 183 4.54 10.24 -8.26
N ALA A 184 3.63 9.27 -8.16
CA ALA A 184 2.61 9.03 -9.17
C ALA A 184 1.28 9.60 -8.70
N ILE A 185 0.69 10.49 -9.51
CA ILE A 185 -0.59 11.13 -9.20
C ILE A 185 -1.64 10.64 -10.19
N ALA A 186 -2.83 10.37 -9.68
CA ALA A 186 -4.04 10.19 -10.46
C ALA A 186 -5.10 11.13 -9.93
N THR A 187 -5.58 12.05 -10.74
CA THR A 187 -6.63 13.01 -10.38
C THR A 187 -7.87 12.71 -11.19
N MET A 188 -9.00 12.57 -10.52
CA MET A 188 -10.30 12.47 -11.16
C MET A 188 -11.17 13.66 -10.73
N VAL A 189 -11.44 14.57 -11.67
CA VAL A 189 -12.38 15.65 -11.48
C VAL A 189 -13.75 15.19 -11.96
N VAL A 190 -14.78 15.32 -11.12
CA VAL A 190 -16.18 14.98 -11.43
C VAL A 190 -17.00 16.25 -11.37
N PHE A 191 -17.74 16.54 -12.42
CA PHE A 191 -18.45 17.81 -12.55
C PHE A 191 -19.71 17.68 -13.41
N ASP A 192 -20.57 18.67 -13.32
CA ASP A 192 -21.78 18.73 -14.13
C ASP A 192 -21.47 18.89 -15.62
N GLY A 193 -22.08 18.03 -16.42
CA GLY A 193 -22.07 18.08 -17.87
C GLY A 193 -23.49 18.21 -18.42
N ASP A 194 -23.64 18.03 -19.73
CA ASP A 194 -24.93 18.16 -20.43
C ASP A 194 -25.89 16.98 -20.16
N ASP A 195 -25.40 15.88 -19.61
CA ASP A 195 -26.22 14.69 -19.34
C ASP A 195 -26.92 14.79 -17.99
N PRO A 196 -28.27 14.82 -17.94
CA PRO A 196 -28.98 14.94 -16.67
C PRO A 196 -28.87 13.70 -15.77
N GLU A 197 -28.46 12.53 -16.32
CA GLU A 197 -28.35 11.28 -15.60
C GLU A 197 -26.89 10.97 -15.19
N ARG A 198 -25.92 11.75 -15.72
CA ARG A 198 -24.51 11.43 -15.56
C ARG A 198 -23.67 12.68 -15.39
N PHE A 199 -22.55 12.50 -14.68
CA PHE A 199 -21.49 13.49 -14.55
C PHE A 199 -20.44 13.30 -15.64
N ASP A 200 -19.83 14.40 -16.03
CA ASP A 200 -18.60 14.43 -16.81
C ASP A 200 -17.40 14.22 -15.90
N THR A 201 -16.29 13.74 -16.45
CA THR A 201 -15.03 13.58 -15.71
C THR A 201 -13.86 14.13 -16.49
N ILE A 202 -12.84 14.63 -15.75
CA ILE A 202 -11.47 14.78 -16.25
C ILE A 202 -10.59 13.81 -15.47
N HIS A 203 -9.85 12.98 -16.20
CA HIS A 203 -8.86 12.10 -15.65
C HIS A 203 -7.48 12.65 -15.98
N ALA A 204 -6.73 13.04 -14.97
CA ALA A 204 -5.33 13.40 -15.11
C ALA A 204 -4.44 12.38 -14.43
N PHE A 205 -3.27 12.16 -14.97
CA PHE A 205 -2.23 11.36 -14.33
C PHE A 205 -0.87 12.03 -14.53
N GLY A 206 -0.09 12.00 -13.48
CA GLY A 206 1.26 12.56 -13.45
C GLY A 206 2.28 11.54 -12.95
N LYS A 207 3.48 11.59 -13.52
CA LYS A 207 4.67 10.92 -13.04
C LYS A 207 5.70 11.98 -12.74
N HIS A 208 5.91 12.25 -11.46
CA HIS A 208 6.83 13.28 -11.00
C HIS A 208 8.10 12.63 -10.46
N GLY A 209 9.25 13.20 -10.81
CA GLY A 209 10.53 12.62 -10.48
C GLY A 209 10.73 11.23 -11.11
N LEU A 210 10.28 11.04 -12.34
CA LEU A 210 10.56 9.81 -13.10
C LEU A 210 12.03 9.84 -13.51
N GLU A 211 12.77 8.84 -13.07
CA GLU A 211 14.21 8.71 -13.28
C GLU A 211 14.53 7.34 -13.88
N ARG A 212 15.33 7.33 -14.95
CA ARG A 212 15.94 6.10 -15.49
C ARG A 212 17.24 5.84 -14.73
N THR A 213 17.34 4.67 -14.09
CA THR A 213 18.51 4.28 -13.28
C THR A 213 19.47 3.37 -14.04
N ARG A 214 19.06 2.85 -15.21
CA ARG A 214 19.87 1.99 -16.08
C ARG A 214 19.66 2.36 -17.54
N ALA A 215 20.74 2.48 -18.31
CA ALA A 215 20.70 2.84 -19.73
C ALA A 215 20.09 1.71 -20.60
N ASP A 216 20.24 0.45 -20.19
CA ASP A 216 19.73 -0.74 -20.89
C ASP A 216 18.32 -1.17 -20.46
N GLY A 217 17.61 -0.30 -19.74
CA GLY A 217 16.25 -0.57 -19.28
C GLY A 217 15.24 -0.60 -20.43
N PRO A 218 14.07 -1.26 -20.24
CA PRO A 218 13.00 -1.28 -21.22
C PRO A 218 12.44 0.13 -21.49
N PRO A 219 11.65 0.33 -22.56
CA PRO A 219 10.87 1.55 -22.75
C PRO A 219 9.97 1.79 -21.51
N ILE A 220 9.85 3.05 -21.08
CA ILE A 220 9.06 3.40 -19.90
C ILE A 220 7.65 3.80 -20.36
N ILE A 221 6.63 3.07 -19.92
CA ILE A 221 5.24 3.41 -20.19
C ILE A 221 4.77 4.39 -19.10
N ALA A 222 4.90 5.68 -19.38
CA ALA A 222 4.54 6.74 -18.44
C ALA A 222 3.03 6.85 -18.20
N GLY A 223 2.20 6.40 -19.15
CA GLY A 223 0.76 6.40 -19.03
C GLY A 223 0.05 5.77 -20.22
N SER A 224 -1.28 5.71 -20.13
CA SER A 224 -2.13 5.22 -21.22
C SER A 224 -3.33 6.11 -21.40
N LEU A 225 -3.55 6.59 -22.62
CA LEU A 225 -4.69 7.39 -23.03
C LEU A 225 -5.75 6.52 -23.71
N ARG A 226 -6.99 6.82 -23.50
CA ARG A 226 -8.10 6.21 -24.26
C ARG A 226 -8.34 7.07 -25.50
N THR A 227 -8.02 6.54 -26.67
CA THR A 227 -8.18 7.25 -27.96
C THR A 227 -8.96 6.39 -28.92
N GLY A 228 -10.04 6.92 -29.48
CA GLY A 228 -10.76 6.30 -30.59
C GLY A 228 -12.16 5.74 -30.28
N PRO A 229 -12.89 5.32 -31.34
CA PRO A 229 -14.34 5.11 -31.33
C PRO A 229 -14.84 3.82 -30.64
N LYS A 230 -13.96 3.02 -30.04
CA LYS A 230 -14.34 1.74 -29.38
C LYS A 230 -14.59 1.87 -27.87
N GLY A 231 -15.00 3.03 -27.40
CA GLY A 231 -15.59 3.21 -26.07
C GLY A 231 -17.10 3.28 -26.16
N PRO A 232 -17.84 3.30 -25.02
CA PRO A 232 -19.23 3.68 -25.02
C PRO A 232 -19.38 4.99 -25.78
N LYS A 233 -20.50 5.23 -26.45
CA LYS A 233 -20.84 6.30 -27.44
C LYS A 233 -20.27 7.73 -27.23
N ARG A 234 -19.43 7.95 -26.21
CA ARG A 234 -18.83 9.23 -25.82
C ARG A 234 -17.30 9.05 -25.76
N GLY A 235 -16.60 9.69 -26.69
CA GLY A 235 -15.15 9.57 -26.85
C GLY A 235 -14.39 10.32 -25.76
N TYR A 236 -13.22 9.80 -25.39
CA TYR A 236 -12.25 10.55 -24.62
C TYR A 236 -11.60 11.62 -25.50
N ALA A 237 -11.41 12.81 -24.94
CA ALA A 237 -10.78 13.95 -25.60
C ALA A 237 -9.70 14.56 -24.67
N PRO A 238 -8.76 15.39 -25.17
CA PRO A 238 -7.91 16.19 -24.30
C PRO A 238 -8.76 16.96 -23.27
N ALA A 239 -8.22 17.17 -22.05
CA ALA A 239 -8.93 17.91 -21.01
C ALA A 239 -9.19 19.37 -21.43
N ASP A 240 -8.22 19.99 -22.10
CA ASP A 240 -8.35 21.30 -22.72
C ASP A 240 -9.22 21.21 -24.00
N PRO A 241 -10.45 21.79 -23.98
CA PRO A 241 -11.37 21.69 -25.11
C PRO A 241 -10.91 22.41 -26.37
N SER A 242 -9.91 23.28 -26.27
CA SER A 242 -9.33 24.00 -27.42
C SER A 242 -8.37 23.14 -28.24
N LYS A 243 -7.95 21.98 -27.72
CA LYS A 243 -6.97 21.10 -28.34
C LYS A 243 -7.59 20.11 -29.32
N ASN A 244 -6.78 19.66 -30.26
CA ASN A 244 -7.21 18.69 -31.26
C ASN A 244 -7.40 17.28 -30.66
N PRO A 245 -8.62 16.71 -30.61
CA PRO A 245 -8.85 15.39 -30.05
C PRO A 245 -8.26 14.24 -30.89
N ALA A 246 -7.91 14.48 -32.13
CA ALA A 246 -7.27 13.49 -33.01
C ALA A 246 -5.77 13.35 -32.76
N ASP A 247 -5.16 14.33 -32.10
CA ASP A 247 -3.73 14.31 -31.74
C ASP A 247 -3.54 13.88 -30.29
N PRO A 248 -3.01 12.67 -30.02
CA PRO A 248 -2.76 12.19 -28.65
C PRO A 248 -1.87 13.13 -27.83
N SER A 249 -0.94 13.84 -28.49
CA SER A 249 -0.03 14.78 -27.81
C SER A 249 -0.76 15.98 -27.21
N SER A 250 -1.97 16.26 -27.67
CA SER A 250 -2.85 17.27 -27.13
C SER A 250 -3.33 16.98 -25.69
N SER A 251 -3.21 15.72 -25.24
CA SER A 251 -3.50 15.35 -23.85
C SER A 251 -2.34 15.66 -22.88
N LEU A 252 -1.14 16.01 -23.38
CA LEU A 252 -0.04 16.44 -22.53
C LEU A 252 -0.30 17.82 -21.94
N MET A 253 -0.19 17.91 -20.63
CA MET A 253 -0.21 19.16 -19.87
C MET A 253 1.20 19.78 -19.86
N ARG A 254 1.64 20.26 -21.04
CA ARG A 254 3.02 20.70 -21.27
C ARG A 254 3.60 21.67 -20.23
N PRO A 255 2.86 22.66 -19.68
CA PRO A 255 3.37 23.55 -18.64
C PRO A 255 3.82 22.82 -17.37
N TYR A 256 3.32 21.60 -17.14
CA TYR A 256 3.57 20.77 -15.96
C TYR A 256 4.45 19.56 -16.27
N CYS A 257 4.92 19.44 -17.50
CA CYS A 257 5.95 18.48 -17.90
C CYS A 257 7.32 19.15 -17.77
N ARG A 258 8.28 18.44 -17.16
CA ARG A 258 9.64 18.93 -16.98
C ARG A 258 10.65 17.92 -17.51
N GLY A 259 11.73 18.41 -18.08
CA GLY A 259 12.85 17.61 -18.57
C GLY A 259 12.83 17.39 -20.09
N PRO A 260 13.95 16.93 -20.64
CA PRO A 260 14.18 16.83 -22.08
C PRO A 260 13.58 15.57 -22.72
N ALA A 261 12.83 14.77 -21.99
CA ALA A 261 12.42 13.46 -22.48
C ALA A 261 11.57 13.54 -23.75
N HIS A 262 11.98 12.81 -24.77
CA HIS A 262 11.16 12.51 -25.92
C HIS A 262 10.05 11.52 -25.52
N VAL A 263 8.80 11.89 -25.77
CA VAL A 263 7.63 11.03 -25.47
C VAL A 263 7.00 10.60 -26.78
N GLU A 264 6.92 9.30 -26.98
CA GLU A 264 6.23 8.69 -28.11
C GLU A 264 4.81 8.27 -27.72
N PHE A 265 3.91 8.32 -28.71
CA PHE A 265 2.53 7.89 -28.57
C PHE A 265 2.30 6.63 -29.41
N ILE A 266 2.26 5.49 -28.74
CA ILE A 266 2.15 4.19 -29.43
C ILE A 266 0.74 3.63 -29.26
N ARG A 267 0.05 3.43 -30.38
CA ARG A 267 -1.29 2.84 -30.38
C ARG A 267 -1.20 1.33 -30.18
N THR A 268 -1.86 0.84 -29.14
CA THR A 268 -1.94 -0.59 -28.84
C THR A 268 -3.08 -1.27 -29.60
N THR A 269 -3.01 -2.59 -29.70
CA THR A 269 -4.10 -3.42 -30.29
C THR A 269 -5.39 -3.35 -29.47
N SER A 270 -5.33 -3.01 -28.20
CA SER A 270 -6.49 -2.82 -27.32
C SER A 270 -7.21 -1.48 -27.54
N GLY A 271 -6.70 -0.61 -28.41
CA GLY A 271 -7.27 0.71 -28.69
C GLY A 271 -6.88 1.79 -27.67
N LEU A 272 -5.90 1.52 -26.81
CA LEU A 272 -5.25 2.51 -25.99
C LEU A 272 -4.09 3.16 -26.76
N THR A 273 -3.73 4.37 -26.39
CA THR A 273 -2.48 5.00 -26.80
C THR A 273 -1.57 5.09 -25.58
N GLU A 274 -0.44 4.42 -25.62
CA GLU A 274 0.56 4.47 -24.56
C GLU A 274 1.52 5.64 -24.80
N LEU A 275 1.85 6.33 -23.70
CA LEU A 275 2.93 7.30 -23.65
C LEU A 275 4.18 6.55 -23.26
N GLN A 276 5.13 6.46 -24.18
CA GLN A 276 6.38 5.76 -23.97
C GLN A 276 7.57 6.73 -24.02
N ILE A 277 8.53 6.49 -23.14
CA ILE A 277 9.86 7.07 -23.21
C ILE A 277 10.76 5.96 -23.77
N PRO A 278 11.34 6.11 -24.97
CA PRO A 278 12.12 5.10 -25.62
C PRO A 278 13.31 4.60 -24.80
N SER A 279 13.76 3.39 -25.06
CA SER A 279 14.91 2.79 -24.36
C SER A 279 16.26 3.38 -24.80
N ASP A 280 16.33 3.89 -26.02
CA ASP A 280 17.51 4.54 -26.63
C ASP A 280 17.65 6.02 -26.24
N GLU A 281 16.63 6.58 -25.55
CA GLU A 281 16.78 7.90 -24.94
C GLU A 281 18.01 7.89 -24.03
N PRO A 282 18.96 8.82 -24.17
CA PRO A 282 20.14 8.90 -23.33
C PRO A 282 19.74 8.82 -21.87
N ALA A 283 20.50 8.06 -21.07
CA ALA A 283 20.18 7.83 -19.67
C ALA A 283 19.72 9.13 -19.04
N ILE A 284 18.46 9.18 -18.60
CA ILE A 284 17.87 10.35 -17.98
C ILE A 284 18.51 10.46 -16.61
N HIS A 285 19.61 11.19 -16.51
CA HIS A 285 20.28 11.46 -15.23
C HIS A 285 19.53 12.49 -14.38
N GLU A 286 18.65 13.27 -15.02
CA GLU A 286 17.80 14.25 -14.34
C GLU A 286 16.37 13.75 -14.28
N PRO A 287 15.71 13.82 -13.12
CA PRO A 287 14.31 13.44 -12.99
C PRO A 287 13.41 14.27 -13.90
N ILE A 288 12.48 13.63 -14.57
CA ILE A 288 11.50 14.27 -15.44
C ILE A 288 10.10 14.19 -14.83
N ASP A 289 9.24 15.13 -15.24
CA ASP A 289 7.82 15.11 -14.92
C ASP A 289 7.00 14.97 -16.21
N VAL A 290 6.04 14.05 -16.22
CA VAL A 290 5.12 13.84 -17.34
C VAL A 290 3.69 13.90 -16.79
N VAL A 291 2.89 14.81 -17.31
CA VAL A 291 1.49 15.00 -16.90
C VAL A 291 0.59 14.97 -18.12
N CYS A 292 -0.47 14.16 -18.03
CA CYS A 292 -1.50 14.03 -19.09
C CYS A 292 -2.88 14.15 -18.49
N ALA A 293 -3.82 14.70 -19.28
CA ALA A 293 -5.21 14.80 -18.88
C ALA A 293 -6.18 14.58 -20.04
N GLN A 294 -7.26 13.85 -19.77
CA GLN A 294 -8.35 13.60 -20.72
C GLN A 294 -9.70 13.88 -20.08
N ARG A 295 -10.61 14.46 -20.83
CA ARG A 295 -12.03 14.60 -20.50
C ARG A 295 -12.82 13.41 -21.05
N ALA A 296 -13.79 12.95 -20.27
CA ALA A 296 -14.76 11.93 -20.67
C ALA A 296 -16.17 12.38 -20.27
N PRO A 297 -17.04 12.70 -21.21
CA PRO A 297 -18.39 13.18 -20.93
C PRO A 297 -19.31 12.03 -20.53
N GLY A 298 -20.17 12.27 -19.54
CA GLY A 298 -21.26 11.39 -19.12
C GLY A 298 -20.82 10.00 -18.67
N VAL A 299 -19.77 9.92 -17.83
CA VAL A 299 -19.20 8.64 -17.39
C VAL A 299 -19.86 8.14 -16.12
N LEU A 300 -19.98 8.97 -15.09
CA LEU A 300 -20.43 8.56 -13.75
C LEU A 300 -21.93 8.83 -13.57
N LEU A 301 -22.62 7.91 -12.91
CA LEU A 301 -24.04 8.05 -12.58
C LEU A 301 -24.23 9.14 -11.51
N ARG A 302 -25.34 9.91 -11.62
CA ARG A 302 -25.74 10.88 -10.60
C ARG A 302 -26.43 10.23 -9.41
N HIS A 303 -27.25 9.21 -9.68
CA HIS A 303 -28.08 8.53 -8.70
C HIS A 303 -27.91 7.01 -8.80
N ARG A 304 -28.18 6.35 -7.70
CA ARG A 304 -28.16 4.88 -7.66
C ARG A 304 -29.21 4.28 -8.59
N ARG A 305 -28.93 3.10 -9.09
CA ARG A 305 -29.82 2.23 -9.83
C ARG A 305 -29.86 0.87 -9.15
N PRO A 306 -30.90 0.04 -9.38
CA PRO A 306 -30.98 -1.28 -8.74
C PRO A 306 -29.69 -2.12 -8.87
N GLU A 307 -29.03 -2.03 -10.02
CA GLU A 307 -27.80 -2.78 -10.32
C GLU A 307 -26.51 -2.03 -9.95
N PHE A 308 -26.59 -0.70 -9.64
CA PHE A 308 -25.43 0.16 -9.40
C PHE A 308 -25.67 1.05 -8.18
N THR A 309 -25.12 0.61 -7.06
CA THR A 309 -25.20 1.36 -5.79
C THR A 309 -23.97 2.22 -5.53
N HIS A 310 -22.89 1.99 -6.30
CA HIS A 310 -21.63 2.70 -6.17
C HIS A 310 -21.06 2.98 -7.56
N GLU A 311 -20.38 4.09 -7.67
CA GLU A 311 -19.37 4.33 -8.70
C GLU A 311 -18.00 4.03 -8.16
N TRP A 312 -17.03 3.87 -9.04
CA TRP A 312 -15.66 3.54 -8.65
C TRP A 312 -14.62 4.15 -9.58
N HIS A 313 -13.49 4.47 -8.99
CA HIS A 313 -12.29 4.87 -9.72
C HIS A 313 -11.15 3.92 -9.39
N GLN A 314 -10.53 3.33 -10.42
CA GLN A 314 -9.47 2.36 -10.26
C GLN A 314 -8.14 2.92 -10.77
N VAL A 315 -7.13 2.90 -9.91
CA VAL A 315 -5.77 3.29 -10.26
C VAL A 315 -4.84 2.09 -10.15
N VAL A 316 -4.20 1.72 -11.25
CA VAL A 316 -3.30 0.57 -11.33
C VAL A 316 -1.85 1.03 -11.15
N THR A 317 -1.13 0.41 -10.22
CA THR A 317 0.30 0.64 -10.03
C THR A 317 1.09 -0.20 -11.04
N ARG A 318 1.62 0.46 -12.06
CA ARG A 318 2.39 -0.18 -13.15
C ARG A 318 3.89 0.11 -13.11
N MET A 319 4.32 0.96 -12.20
CA MET A 319 5.72 1.43 -12.11
C MET A 319 6.17 1.37 -10.66
N PRO A 320 7.47 1.11 -10.40
CA PRO A 320 8.03 1.24 -9.06
C PRO A 320 7.89 2.70 -8.62
N THR A 321 7.06 2.93 -7.61
CA THR A 321 6.64 4.27 -7.17
C THR A 321 6.86 4.40 -5.67
N GLU A 322 7.43 5.53 -5.22
CA GLU A 322 7.64 5.79 -3.80
C GLU A 322 6.36 6.30 -3.14
N VAL A 323 5.65 7.23 -3.80
CA VAL A 323 4.40 7.80 -3.29
C VAL A 323 3.33 7.73 -4.38
N GLY A 324 2.24 7.03 -4.10
CA GLY A 324 1.03 7.06 -4.91
C GLY A 324 0.01 8.03 -4.31
N VAL A 325 -0.50 8.96 -5.13
CA VAL A 325 -1.52 9.93 -4.75
C VAL A 325 -2.72 9.78 -5.68
N ILE A 326 -3.91 9.74 -5.09
CA ILE A 326 -5.17 9.78 -5.85
C ILE A 326 -5.99 10.95 -5.30
N ASP A 327 -6.27 11.93 -6.14
CA ASP A 327 -7.15 13.04 -5.79
C ASP A 327 -8.50 12.85 -6.49
N LEU A 328 -9.55 12.76 -5.67
CA LEU A 328 -10.93 12.80 -6.11
C LEU A 328 -11.44 14.23 -5.89
N VAL A 329 -11.83 14.89 -6.97
CA VAL A 329 -12.18 16.30 -6.97
C VAL A 329 -13.61 16.45 -7.47
N PHE A 330 -14.49 16.93 -6.62
CA PHE A 330 -15.93 16.95 -6.85
C PHE A 330 -16.43 18.38 -7.01
N GLY A 331 -17.07 18.66 -8.13
CA GLY A 331 -17.72 19.95 -8.39
C GLY A 331 -18.91 20.22 -7.46
N PRO A 332 -19.45 21.44 -7.48
CA PRO A 332 -20.60 21.80 -6.67
C PRO A 332 -21.78 20.85 -6.92
N GLY A 333 -22.43 20.39 -5.87
CA GLY A 333 -23.57 19.45 -5.96
C GLY A 333 -23.20 18.01 -6.30
N VAL A 334 -21.94 17.72 -6.61
CA VAL A 334 -21.48 16.37 -6.95
C VAL A 334 -21.18 15.59 -5.68
N TYR A 335 -22.00 14.58 -5.37
CA TYR A 335 -21.79 13.67 -4.23
C TYR A 335 -21.44 14.39 -2.92
N GLU A 336 -22.20 15.44 -2.55
CA GLU A 336 -21.87 16.43 -1.49
C GLU A 336 -21.48 15.80 -0.14
N HIS A 337 -22.16 14.74 0.25
CA HIS A 337 -21.95 14.11 1.55
C HIS A 337 -21.23 12.77 1.48
N MET A 338 -20.80 12.40 0.29
CA MET A 338 -20.14 11.11 0.07
C MET A 338 -18.70 11.14 0.62
N LYS A 339 -18.39 10.13 1.42
CA LYS A 339 -17.01 9.82 1.83
C LYS A 339 -16.54 8.61 1.03
N PRO A 340 -15.49 8.74 0.23
CA PRO A 340 -14.98 7.59 -0.51
C PRO A 340 -14.42 6.55 0.45
N SER A 341 -14.61 5.29 0.10
CA SER A 341 -13.90 4.17 0.73
C SER A 341 -12.88 3.58 -0.25
N VAL A 342 -11.87 2.90 0.29
CA VAL A 342 -10.76 2.40 -0.50
C VAL A 342 -10.60 0.90 -0.29
N SER A 343 -10.48 0.15 -1.37
CA SER A 343 -10.00 -1.22 -1.39
C SER A 343 -8.77 -1.35 -2.28
N GLN A 344 -8.01 -2.40 -2.08
CA GLN A 344 -6.87 -2.73 -2.92
C GLN A 344 -6.91 -4.20 -3.29
N GLN A 345 -6.58 -4.49 -4.55
CA GLN A 345 -6.60 -5.85 -5.09
C GLN A 345 -5.45 -6.07 -6.06
N LEU A 346 -5.07 -7.32 -6.29
CA LEU A 346 -4.19 -7.68 -7.40
C LEU A 346 -4.88 -7.30 -8.72
N TYR A 347 -4.14 -6.63 -9.59
CA TYR A 347 -4.66 -6.29 -10.91
C TYR A 347 -4.68 -7.52 -11.79
N ARG A 348 -5.88 -7.90 -12.26
CA ARG A 348 -6.10 -8.96 -13.22
C ARG A 348 -6.71 -8.38 -14.49
N PRO A 349 -6.01 -8.45 -15.63
CA PRO A 349 -6.55 -7.95 -16.89
C PRO A 349 -7.86 -8.63 -17.30
N ASP A 350 -8.02 -9.90 -16.96
CA ASP A 350 -9.15 -10.76 -17.34
C ASP A 350 -10.24 -10.87 -16.25
N ALA A 351 -10.04 -10.25 -15.08
CA ALA A 351 -11.04 -10.27 -14.03
C ALA A 351 -12.28 -9.46 -14.43
N PRO A 352 -13.49 -9.87 -14.02
CA PRO A 352 -14.67 -9.06 -14.23
C PRO A 352 -14.44 -7.66 -13.65
N ARG A 353 -14.69 -6.63 -14.46
CA ARG A 353 -14.33 -5.24 -14.23
C ARG A 353 -15.10 -4.56 -13.08
N MET A 354 -15.93 -5.27 -12.36
CA MET A 354 -16.74 -4.72 -11.29
C MET A 354 -16.44 -5.46 -9.98
N PRO A 355 -15.50 -4.94 -9.16
CA PRO A 355 -15.42 -5.37 -7.78
C PRO A 355 -16.78 -5.04 -7.12
N ILE A 356 -17.24 -5.89 -6.21
CA ILE A 356 -18.48 -5.66 -5.46
C ILE A 356 -18.09 -5.05 -4.11
N PRO A 357 -18.59 -3.85 -3.77
CA PRO A 357 -18.29 -3.21 -2.49
C PRO A 357 -18.64 -4.13 -1.32
N GLY A 358 -17.75 -4.20 -0.32
CA GLY A 358 -17.98 -4.98 0.90
C GLY A 358 -17.80 -6.49 0.76
N VAL A 359 -17.63 -7.03 -0.44
CA VAL A 359 -17.31 -8.44 -0.66
C VAL A 359 -15.79 -8.60 -0.73
N ARG A 360 -15.20 -9.22 0.30
CA ARG A 360 -13.78 -9.55 0.28
C ARG A 360 -13.54 -10.64 -0.77
N GLN A 361 -12.72 -10.31 -1.76
CA GLN A 361 -12.26 -11.26 -2.77
C GLN A 361 -10.94 -11.91 -2.36
N ALA A 362 -10.62 -13.06 -2.95
CA ALA A 362 -9.36 -13.76 -2.67
C ALA A 362 -8.12 -12.91 -2.95
N ASP A 363 -8.25 -11.89 -3.80
CA ASP A 363 -7.19 -10.99 -4.23
C ASP A 363 -7.11 -9.70 -3.44
N ASP A 364 -7.97 -9.51 -2.43
CA ASP A 364 -7.99 -8.29 -1.63
C ASP A 364 -6.74 -8.19 -0.75
N ILE A 365 -6.05 -7.08 -0.92
CA ILE A 365 -4.90 -6.69 -0.10
C ILE A 365 -5.35 -5.55 0.83
N ARG A 366 -4.77 -5.46 2.02
CA ARG A 366 -5.03 -4.30 2.87
C ARG A 366 -4.52 -3.02 2.21
N PRO A 367 -5.35 -2.00 2.02
CA PRO A 367 -4.96 -0.81 1.25
C PRO A 367 -3.85 0.01 1.92
N TYR A 368 -3.76 0.04 3.27
CA TYR A 368 -2.82 0.90 4.01
C TYR A 368 -2.64 2.28 3.36
N ALA A 369 -3.73 2.87 2.95
CA ALA A 369 -3.79 4.20 2.38
C ALA A 369 -4.46 5.15 3.36
N SER A 370 -3.95 6.37 3.49
CA SER A 370 -4.65 7.44 4.19
C SER A 370 -5.69 8.06 3.27
N ILE A 371 -6.82 8.44 3.84
CA ILE A 371 -7.87 9.22 3.15
C ILE A 371 -8.03 10.51 3.92
N GLU A 372 -7.90 11.62 3.26
CA GLU A 372 -7.97 12.95 3.85
C GLU A 372 -8.87 13.86 3.01
N GLU A 373 -9.77 14.57 3.66
CA GLU A 373 -10.55 15.63 3.05
C GLU A 373 -9.78 16.94 3.20
N LEU A 374 -9.26 17.45 2.08
CA LEU A 374 -8.38 18.62 2.09
C LEU A 374 -9.13 19.94 2.15
N GLY A 375 -10.43 19.96 1.80
CA GLY A 375 -11.24 21.15 1.70
C GLY A 375 -11.59 21.51 0.26
N PHE A 376 -11.66 22.80 -0.04
CA PHE A 376 -12.14 23.32 -1.31
C PHE A 376 -11.06 24.10 -2.07
N GLY A 377 -11.14 23.99 -3.38
CA GLY A 377 -10.26 24.71 -4.30
C GLY A 377 -8.89 24.08 -4.50
N PRO A 378 -8.15 24.53 -5.54
CA PRO A 378 -6.85 23.96 -5.89
C PRO A 378 -5.79 24.21 -4.81
N ASP A 379 -5.86 25.34 -4.09
CA ASP A 379 -4.89 25.70 -3.03
C ASP A 379 -4.91 24.71 -1.86
N ALA A 380 -6.07 24.08 -1.60
CA ALA A 380 -6.18 23.02 -0.60
C ALA A 380 -5.40 21.76 -0.98
N ALA A 381 -5.10 21.56 -2.26
CA ALA A 381 -4.48 20.37 -2.79
C ALA A 381 -2.94 20.44 -2.81
N HIS A 382 -2.33 21.28 -2.00
CA HIS A 382 -0.85 21.32 -1.91
C HIS A 382 -0.24 19.94 -1.76
N LEU A 383 0.84 19.68 -2.48
CA LEU A 383 1.52 18.38 -2.45
C LEU A 383 3.04 18.57 -2.38
N ASP A 384 3.62 18.25 -1.23
CA ASP A 384 5.07 18.29 -1.03
C ASP A 384 5.81 17.45 -2.08
N GLY A 385 6.86 18.02 -2.65
CA GLY A 385 7.70 17.35 -3.65
C GLY A 385 7.13 17.34 -5.07
N VAL A 386 5.97 17.97 -5.33
CA VAL A 386 5.37 18.12 -6.66
C VAL A 386 5.09 19.59 -6.95
N PRO A 387 6.12 20.35 -7.36
CA PRO A 387 5.97 21.77 -7.64
C PRO A 387 4.92 22.05 -8.73
N GLY A 388 4.05 23.00 -8.48
CA GLY A 388 3.04 23.45 -9.45
C GLY A 388 1.80 22.53 -9.56
N TYR A 389 1.62 21.57 -8.63
CA TYR A 389 0.44 20.71 -8.66
C TYR A 389 -0.86 21.51 -8.48
N GLU A 390 -0.89 22.49 -7.60
CA GLU A 390 -2.04 23.38 -7.38
C GLU A 390 -2.40 24.15 -8.66
N SER A 391 -1.38 24.65 -9.36
CA SER A 391 -1.59 25.34 -10.66
C SER A 391 -2.11 24.37 -11.72
N CYS A 392 -1.60 23.14 -11.75
CA CYS A 392 -2.10 22.10 -12.64
C CYS A 392 -3.57 21.77 -12.35
N LEU A 393 -3.91 21.61 -11.08
CA LEU A 393 -5.28 21.38 -10.66
C LEU A 393 -6.18 22.57 -11.01
N HIS A 394 -5.71 23.80 -10.81
CA HIS A 394 -6.46 25.00 -11.20
C HIS A 394 -6.80 24.99 -12.69
N ASP A 395 -5.85 24.67 -13.57
CA ASP A 395 -6.10 24.57 -15.01
C ASP A 395 -7.10 23.46 -15.34
N LEU A 396 -6.96 22.28 -14.70
CA LEU A 396 -7.92 21.18 -14.87
C LEU A 396 -9.35 21.60 -14.50
N LEU A 397 -9.50 22.35 -13.40
CA LEU A 397 -10.80 22.86 -12.94
C LEU A 397 -11.34 23.94 -13.88
N ALA A 398 -10.48 24.83 -14.39
CA ALA A 398 -10.87 25.84 -15.36
C ALA A 398 -11.42 25.22 -16.66
N PHE A 399 -10.93 24.06 -17.10
CA PHE A 399 -11.45 23.35 -18.27
C PHE A 399 -12.88 22.79 -18.07
N THR A 400 -13.38 22.74 -16.86
CA THR A 400 -14.79 22.38 -16.59
C THR A 400 -15.76 23.51 -16.90
N GLY A 401 -15.28 24.76 -16.92
CA GLY A 401 -16.11 25.98 -17.04
C GLY A 401 -16.78 26.38 -15.73
N GLN A 402 -16.47 25.73 -14.61
CA GLN A 402 -17.01 26.01 -13.27
C GLN A 402 -15.97 26.77 -12.42
N GLN A 403 -16.42 27.33 -11.29
CA GLN A 403 -15.54 28.09 -10.37
C GLN A 403 -14.61 27.12 -9.62
N PRO A 404 -13.27 27.22 -9.78
CA PRO A 404 -12.32 26.29 -9.19
C PRO A 404 -12.40 26.16 -7.66
N ASP A 405 -12.70 27.25 -6.96
CA ASP A 405 -12.75 27.31 -5.50
C ASP A 405 -13.95 26.56 -4.90
N GLN A 406 -14.90 26.15 -5.71
CA GLN A 406 -16.07 25.41 -5.26
C GLN A 406 -15.89 23.88 -5.31
N PHE A 407 -14.76 23.42 -5.83
CA PHE A 407 -14.48 21.98 -5.93
C PHE A 407 -13.92 21.44 -4.62
N ARG A 408 -14.57 20.39 -4.10
CA ARG A 408 -14.13 19.65 -2.92
C ARG A 408 -13.05 18.65 -3.29
N VAL A 409 -11.96 18.61 -2.55
CA VAL A 409 -10.82 17.73 -2.80
C VAL A 409 -10.70 16.68 -1.70
N VAL A 410 -10.64 15.41 -2.11
CA VAL A 410 -10.36 14.27 -1.22
C VAL A 410 -9.13 13.55 -1.75
N ARG A 411 -8.11 13.42 -0.90
CA ARG A 411 -6.82 12.81 -1.22
C ARG A 411 -6.67 11.45 -0.59
N ILE A 412 -6.21 10.51 -1.39
CA ILE A 412 -5.77 9.18 -0.94
C ILE A 412 -4.27 9.08 -1.18
N VAL A 413 -3.50 8.78 -0.13
CA VAL A 413 -2.05 8.64 -0.23
C VAL A 413 -1.64 7.24 0.17
N LYS A 414 -0.78 6.62 -0.64
CA LYS A 414 -0.16 5.34 -0.35
C LYS A 414 1.34 5.40 -0.55
N GLN A 415 2.08 5.08 0.52
CA GLN A 415 3.53 4.93 0.47
C GLN A 415 3.90 3.58 -0.15
N HIS A 416 4.80 3.60 -1.13
CA HIS A 416 5.31 2.42 -1.83
C HIS A 416 4.18 1.48 -2.31
N PRO A 417 3.29 1.94 -3.21
CA PRO A 417 2.23 1.08 -3.72
C PRO A 417 2.81 -0.12 -4.44
N GLU A 418 2.21 -1.28 -4.21
CA GLU A 418 2.69 -2.57 -4.74
C GLU A 418 2.48 -2.63 -6.26
N LEU A 419 3.53 -2.96 -6.99
CA LEU A 419 3.45 -3.15 -8.45
C LEU A 419 2.48 -4.28 -8.80
N GLY A 420 1.69 -4.09 -9.86
CA GLY A 420 0.69 -5.05 -10.29
C GLY A 420 -0.56 -5.10 -9.40
N THR A 421 -0.76 -4.09 -8.55
CA THR A 421 -2.00 -3.93 -7.79
C THR A 421 -2.81 -2.74 -8.29
N SER A 422 -4.08 -2.71 -7.91
CA SER A 422 -4.95 -1.55 -8.10
C SER A 422 -5.54 -1.07 -6.79
N ILE A 423 -5.61 0.24 -6.65
CA ILE A 423 -6.41 0.92 -5.63
C ILE A 423 -7.75 1.25 -6.27
N VAL A 424 -8.83 0.85 -5.61
CA VAL A 424 -10.20 1.14 -6.04
C VAL A 424 -10.83 2.08 -5.03
N CYS A 425 -11.20 3.26 -5.50
CA CYS A 425 -11.91 4.26 -4.72
C CYS A 425 -13.41 4.09 -5.00
N TRP A 426 -14.19 3.79 -3.97
CA TRP A 426 -15.63 3.58 -4.06
C TRP A 426 -16.37 4.85 -3.66
N MET A 427 -17.36 5.19 -4.46
CA MET A 427 -18.22 6.35 -4.25
C MET A 427 -19.66 5.86 -4.18
N ALA A 428 -20.26 5.89 -2.98
CA ALA A 428 -21.65 5.53 -2.80
C ALA A 428 -22.54 6.52 -3.55
N LEU A 429 -23.46 6.00 -4.37
CA LEU A 429 -24.40 6.83 -5.10
C LEU A 429 -25.55 7.27 -4.19
N PRO A 430 -25.99 8.53 -4.28
CA PRO A 430 -27.18 9.00 -3.58
C PRO A 430 -28.44 8.33 -4.14
N ASP A 431 -29.52 8.39 -3.35
CA ASP A 431 -30.84 7.87 -3.70
C ASP A 431 -31.47 8.59 -4.89
#